data_4f6e706eb180b7caf297299f8e4354e2
#
_entry.id   4f6e706eb180b7caf297299f8e4354e2
#
_cell.length_a   1.000
_cell.length_b   1.000
_cell.length_c   1.000
_cell.angle_alpha   90.00
_cell.angle_beta   90.00
_cell.angle_gamma   90.00
#
_symmetry.space_group_name_H-M   'P 1'
#
loop_
_entity.id
_entity.type
_entity.pdbx_description
1 polymer ?
#
loop_
_entity_poly.entity_id
_entity_poly.type
_entity_poly.pdbx_seq_one_letter_code
_entity_poly.pdbx_strand_id
1 'polypeptide(L)'
;MKTQTQTQTPSAPLRRRYADSLSAAPVILPFAAYVLWWLLGIGDFIWIIAGFVIAGSWLGVKGLRFPPVALLWVFFVLWVGVTIAMNDTPGRVVGALYRLLLYASAGLLLLHTFNARHSLPLWRVTKAMTWFLGGMTVVGYAALIVPQAVIRTPMSWIMPSGLASNELVRDMIVRQLAHWNPEAWVEQAVRPVAPFLYANTWGNVYSLVLPLVLLHLWLGWHTRHRWVTIVVVVSSIVPA
;
A
#
# COMPACT_ATOMS: atom_id res chain seq x y z
N MET A 1 45.15 -27.81 -39.35
CA MET A 1 45.20 -27.00 -38.11
C MET A 1 44.17 -25.90 -38.24
N LYS A 2 42.95 -26.07 -37.66
CA LYS A 2 41.86 -25.06 -37.72
C LYS A 2 41.87 -24.27 -36.42
N THR A 3 42.30 -23.02 -36.52
CA THR A 3 42.29 -22.08 -35.41
C THR A 3 40.83 -21.67 -35.14
N GLN A 4 40.28 -22.13 -34.03
CA GLN A 4 38.96 -21.64 -33.54
C GLN A 4 39.13 -20.24 -32.94
N THR A 5 38.64 -19.25 -33.67
CA THR A 5 38.47 -17.89 -33.14
C THR A 5 37.33 -17.90 -32.14
N GLN A 6 37.62 -17.87 -30.84
CA GLN A 6 36.63 -17.65 -29.79
C GLN A 6 36.11 -16.22 -29.95
N THR A 7 34.88 -16.10 -30.42
CA THR A 7 34.09 -14.86 -30.36
C THR A 7 33.75 -14.57 -28.92
N GLN A 8 34.47 -13.67 -28.28
CA GLN A 8 34.11 -13.13 -26.94
C GLN A 8 32.77 -12.45 -27.07
N THR A 9 31.76 -13.03 -26.44
CA THR A 9 30.45 -12.40 -26.25
C THR A 9 30.64 -11.10 -25.44
N PRO A 10 30.13 -9.94 -25.91
CA PRO A 10 30.29 -8.68 -25.19
C PRO A 10 29.71 -8.82 -23.81
N SER A 11 30.50 -8.60 -22.77
CA SER A 11 30.07 -8.53 -21.39
C SER A 11 28.94 -7.51 -21.27
N ALA A 12 27.76 -7.94 -20.79
CA ALA A 12 26.64 -7.06 -20.59
C ALA A 12 27.06 -5.84 -19.75
N PRO A 13 26.66 -4.62 -20.15
CA PRO A 13 27.16 -3.40 -19.55
C PRO A 13 26.85 -3.38 -18.06
N LEU A 14 27.82 -3.02 -17.23
CA LEU A 14 27.79 -2.91 -15.76
C LEU A 14 26.55 -2.16 -15.21
N ARG A 15 25.95 -1.28 -16.03
CA ARG A 15 24.68 -0.59 -15.73
C ARG A 15 23.47 -1.50 -15.45
N ARG A 16 23.40 -2.72 -16.03
CA ARG A 16 22.31 -3.67 -15.76
C ARG A 16 22.37 -4.27 -14.35
N ARG A 17 23.57 -4.48 -13.81
CA ARG A 17 23.75 -5.16 -12.51
C ARG A 17 23.21 -4.38 -11.31
N TYR A 18 23.20 -3.03 -11.33
CA TYR A 18 22.79 -2.23 -10.18
C TYR A 18 21.26 -2.06 -10.04
N ALA A 19 20.53 -1.96 -11.16
CA ALA A 19 19.05 -1.91 -11.11
C ALA A 19 18.44 -3.29 -10.76
N ASP A 20 19.13 -4.38 -11.10
CA ASP A 20 18.71 -5.75 -10.80
C ASP A 20 18.86 -6.10 -9.30
N SER A 21 19.56 -5.27 -8.52
CA SER A 21 19.76 -5.46 -7.07
C SER A 21 18.71 -4.82 -6.18
N LEU A 22 17.78 -4.03 -6.75
CA LEU A 22 16.75 -3.37 -5.94
C LEU A 22 15.77 -4.39 -5.35
N SER A 23 15.56 -4.28 -4.03
CA SER A 23 14.68 -5.18 -3.31
C SER A 23 13.21 -4.97 -3.67
N ALA A 24 12.45 -6.06 -3.80
CA ALA A 24 11.00 -6.03 -3.96
C ALA A 24 10.26 -5.74 -2.63
N ALA A 25 10.94 -5.89 -1.50
CA ALA A 25 10.31 -5.86 -0.18
C ALA A 25 9.54 -4.55 0.12
N PRO A 26 10.06 -3.34 -0.17
CA PRO A 26 9.33 -2.11 0.12
C PRO A 26 8.00 -1.96 -0.65
N VAL A 27 7.86 -2.68 -1.76
CA VAL A 27 6.62 -2.70 -2.55
C VAL A 27 5.69 -3.82 -2.07
N ILE A 28 6.21 -4.99 -1.78
CA ILE A 28 5.42 -6.19 -1.47
C ILE A 28 4.91 -6.19 -0.03
N LEU A 29 5.76 -5.85 0.95
CA LEU A 29 5.43 -5.97 2.37
C LEU A 29 4.27 -5.05 2.84
N PRO A 30 4.14 -3.79 2.36
CA PRO A 30 2.98 -2.97 2.71
C PRO A 30 1.65 -3.64 2.38
N PHE A 31 1.55 -4.31 1.25
CA PHE A 31 0.33 -5.04 0.85
C PHE A 31 0.22 -6.41 1.54
N ALA A 32 1.24 -7.24 1.44
CA ALA A 32 1.16 -8.63 1.90
C ALA A 32 0.91 -8.77 3.42
N ALA A 33 1.36 -7.80 4.21
CA ALA A 33 1.19 -7.78 5.67
C ALA A 33 0.29 -6.62 6.15
N TYR A 34 -0.60 -6.10 5.30
CA TYR A 34 -1.36 -4.89 5.60
C TYR A 34 -2.19 -4.99 6.89
N VAL A 35 -2.85 -6.12 7.13
CA VAL A 35 -3.63 -6.36 8.36
C VAL A 35 -2.74 -6.27 9.61
N LEU A 36 -1.51 -6.79 9.53
CA LEU A 36 -0.57 -6.68 10.64
C LEU A 36 -0.20 -5.21 10.92
N TRP A 37 0.11 -4.45 9.87
CA TRP A 37 0.41 -3.02 10.02
C TRP A 37 -0.78 -2.25 10.58
N TRP A 38 -1.98 -2.60 10.13
CA TRP A 38 -3.21 -2.01 10.63
C TRP A 38 -3.44 -2.33 12.12
N LEU A 39 -3.28 -3.59 12.54
CA LEU A 39 -3.38 -4.00 13.94
C LEU A 39 -2.35 -3.31 14.85
N LEU A 40 -1.16 -3.03 14.32
CA LEU A 40 -0.12 -2.28 15.03
C LEU A 40 -0.43 -0.77 15.12
N GLY A 41 -1.38 -0.26 14.34
CA GLY A 41 -1.72 1.17 14.25
C GLY A 41 -0.86 1.98 13.31
N ILE A 42 -0.06 1.31 12.48
CA ILE A 42 0.81 1.94 11.47
C ILE A 42 0.33 1.74 10.05
N GLY A 43 -0.87 1.16 9.85
CA GLY A 43 -1.41 0.83 8.54
C GLY A 43 -1.48 2.01 7.57
N ASP A 44 -1.85 3.19 8.05
CA ASP A 44 -1.87 4.40 7.22
C ASP A 44 -0.48 5.02 7.03
N PHE A 45 0.43 4.77 7.99
CA PHE A 45 1.81 5.26 7.93
C PHE A 45 2.75 4.36 7.13
N ILE A 46 2.37 3.08 6.91
CA ILE A 46 3.25 2.10 6.25
C ILE A 46 3.70 2.54 4.85
N TRP A 47 2.87 3.29 4.14
CA TRP A 47 3.20 3.84 2.82
C TRP A 47 4.30 4.88 2.88
N ILE A 48 4.26 5.74 3.91
CA ILE A 48 5.29 6.76 4.17
C ILE A 48 6.58 6.08 4.61
N ILE A 49 6.49 5.09 5.50
CA ILE A 49 7.63 4.26 5.92
C ILE A 49 8.29 3.58 4.72
N ALA A 50 7.48 2.95 3.85
CA ALA A 50 7.98 2.35 2.62
C ALA A 50 8.67 3.37 1.71
N GLY A 51 8.12 4.58 1.59
CA GLY A 51 8.73 5.69 0.86
C GLY A 51 10.12 6.05 1.40
N PHE A 52 10.27 6.19 2.72
CA PHE A 52 11.57 6.45 3.36
C PHE A 52 12.55 5.30 3.17
N VAL A 53 12.11 4.05 3.28
CA VAL A 53 12.94 2.87 3.03
C VAL A 53 13.44 2.85 1.58
N ILE A 54 12.56 3.20 0.63
CA ILE A 54 12.92 3.31 -0.78
C ILE A 54 13.96 4.42 -0.98
N ALA A 55 13.70 5.62 -0.47
CA ALA A 55 14.62 6.75 -0.59
C ALA A 55 15.99 6.39 -0.01
N GLY A 56 16.04 5.77 1.18
CA GLY A 56 17.26 5.27 1.79
C GLY A 56 17.96 4.19 0.95
N SER A 57 17.19 3.26 0.37
CA SER A 57 17.74 2.19 -0.48
C SER A 57 18.37 2.70 -1.79
N TRP A 58 18.00 3.91 -2.22
CA TRP A 58 18.56 4.52 -3.43
C TRP A 58 19.88 5.24 -3.17
N LEU A 59 20.24 5.49 -1.90
CA LEU A 59 21.52 6.10 -1.57
C LEU A 59 22.67 5.23 -2.09
N GLY A 60 23.47 5.80 -2.98
CA GLY A 60 24.60 5.10 -3.60
C GLY A 60 24.25 4.22 -4.80
N VAL A 61 22.97 4.03 -5.15
CA VAL A 61 22.57 3.29 -6.36
C VAL A 61 22.76 4.15 -7.60
N LYS A 62 23.60 3.70 -8.51
CA LYS A 62 23.83 4.38 -9.80
C LYS A 62 22.92 3.81 -10.89
N GLY A 63 22.47 4.66 -11.80
CA GLY A 63 21.72 4.23 -13.00
C GLY A 63 20.21 4.08 -12.81
N LEU A 64 19.65 4.68 -11.75
CA LEU A 64 18.20 4.84 -11.61
C LEU A 64 17.63 5.56 -12.84
N ARG A 65 16.49 5.07 -13.31
CA ARG A 65 15.79 5.65 -14.46
C ARG A 65 14.60 6.46 -13.98
N PHE A 66 14.52 7.69 -14.46
CA PHE A 66 13.41 8.60 -14.20
C PHE A 66 12.66 8.82 -15.52
N PRO A 67 11.50 8.18 -15.72
CA PRO A 67 10.69 8.41 -16.90
C PRO A 67 10.17 9.86 -16.90
N PRO A 68 9.98 10.51 -18.07
CA PRO A 68 9.52 11.91 -18.14
C PRO A 68 8.22 12.18 -17.38
N VAL A 69 7.31 11.19 -17.31
CA VAL A 69 6.07 11.28 -16.54
C VAL A 69 6.31 11.51 -15.04
N ALA A 70 7.47 11.11 -14.51
CA ALA A 70 7.82 11.35 -13.12
C ALA A 70 7.97 12.85 -12.80
N LEU A 71 8.33 13.68 -13.79
CA LEU A 71 8.39 15.14 -13.62
C LEU A 71 7.02 15.72 -13.29
N LEU A 72 5.94 15.24 -13.93
CA LEU A 72 4.58 15.66 -13.62
C LEU A 72 4.24 15.39 -12.16
N TRP A 73 4.67 14.21 -11.65
CA TRP A 73 4.47 13.87 -10.25
C TRP A 73 5.27 14.77 -9.30
N VAL A 74 6.52 15.09 -9.64
CA VAL A 74 7.34 16.03 -8.87
C VAL A 74 6.67 17.40 -8.80
N PHE A 75 6.20 17.95 -9.93
CA PHE A 75 5.47 19.22 -9.96
C PHE A 75 4.20 19.15 -9.12
N PHE A 76 3.44 18.05 -9.18
CA PHE A 76 2.25 17.86 -8.34
C PHE A 76 2.61 17.89 -6.85
N VAL A 77 3.64 17.14 -6.42
CA VAL A 77 4.08 17.11 -5.02
C VAL A 77 4.57 18.48 -4.56
N LEU A 78 5.32 19.22 -5.39
CA LEU A 78 5.74 20.59 -5.09
C LEU A 78 4.54 21.52 -4.95
N TRP A 79 3.56 21.42 -5.85
CA TRP A 79 2.32 22.20 -5.76
C TRP A 79 1.56 21.90 -4.46
N VAL A 80 1.38 20.64 -4.10
CA VAL A 80 0.78 20.26 -2.81
C VAL A 80 1.58 20.82 -1.63
N GLY A 81 2.92 20.84 -1.74
CA GLY A 81 3.79 21.44 -0.72
C GLY A 81 3.52 22.93 -0.52
N VAL A 82 3.37 23.68 -1.61
CA VAL A 82 3.04 25.12 -1.56
C VAL A 82 1.69 25.36 -0.89
N THR A 83 0.69 24.50 -1.13
CA THR A 83 -0.64 24.66 -0.53
C THR A 83 -0.66 24.50 0.99
N ILE A 84 0.39 23.91 1.59
CA ILE A 84 0.50 23.79 3.06
C ILE A 84 0.52 25.19 3.72
N ALA A 85 1.16 26.16 3.09
CA ALA A 85 1.22 27.54 3.59
C ALA A 85 -0.16 28.23 3.66
N MET A 86 -1.18 27.67 3.01
CA MET A 86 -2.55 28.21 3.01
C MET A 86 -3.39 27.69 4.18
N ASN A 87 -2.84 26.79 5.02
CA ASN A 87 -3.56 26.26 6.16
C ASN A 87 -3.43 27.20 7.36
N ASP A 88 -4.56 27.48 7.97
CA ASP A 88 -4.75 28.47 9.05
C ASP A 88 -4.66 27.85 10.46
N THR A 89 -4.71 26.52 10.59
CA THR A 89 -4.71 25.85 11.89
C THR A 89 -3.65 24.73 11.95
N PRO A 90 -3.01 24.52 13.13
CA PRO A 90 -2.02 23.43 13.30
C PRO A 90 -2.55 22.05 12.92
N GLY A 91 -3.82 21.77 13.22
CA GLY A 91 -4.44 20.48 12.87
C GLY A 91 -4.53 20.26 11.36
N ARG A 92 -4.88 21.30 10.59
CA ARG A 92 -4.90 21.23 9.13
C ARG A 92 -3.50 21.10 8.54
N VAL A 93 -2.51 21.75 9.14
CA VAL A 93 -1.09 21.60 8.73
C VAL A 93 -0.63 20.16 8.90
N VAL A 94 -0.95 19.51 10.04
CA VAL A 94 -0.61 18.08 10.26
C VAL A 94 -1.24 17.20 9.17
N GLY A 95 -2.52 17.40 8.87
CA GLY A 95 -3.20 16.64 7.82
C GLY A 95 -2.62 16.89 6.42
N ALA A 96 -2.23 18.15 6.12
CA ALA A 96 -1.61 18.51 4.84
C ALA A 96 -0.21 17.91 4.69
N LEU A 97 0.61 17.93 5.76
CA LEU A 97 1.92 17.28 5.79
C LEU A 97 1.81 15.77 5.60
N TYR A 98 0.86 15.14 6.28
CA TYR A 98 0.59 13.70 6.09
C TYR A 98 0.28 13.38 4.62
N ARG A 99 -0.61 14.15 3.98
CA ARG A 99 -0.95 13.96 2.56
C ARG A 99 0.24 14.21 1.64
N LEU A 100 1.04 15.24 1.90
CA LEU A 100 2.25 15.51 1.14
C LEU A 100 3.21 14.31 1.19
N LEU A 101 3.48 13.79 2.39
CA LEU A 101 4.34 12.62 2.57
C LEU A 101 3.77 11.37 1.89
N LEU A 102 2.46 11.18 1.96
CA LEU A 102 1.77 10.07 1.29
C LEU A 102 1.92 10.15 -0.24
N TYR A 103 1.70 11.33 -0.83
CA TYR A 103 1.87 11.53 -2.27
C TYR A 103 3.33 11.38 -2.70
N ALA A 104 4.27 11.95 -1.95
CA ALA A 104 5.69 11.76 -2.23
C ALA A 104 6.08 10.28 -2.19
N SER A 105 5.61 9.54 -1.19
CA SER A 105 5.85 8.11 -1.05
C SER A 105 5.22 7.29 -2.19
N ALA A 106 4.01 7.65 -2.65
CA ALA A 106 3.39 7.00 -3.80
C ALA A 106 4.24 7.16 -5.07
N GLY A 107 4.81 8.35 -5.31
CA GLY A 107 5.75 8.57 -6.42
C GLY A 107 7.04 7.75 -6.28
N LEU A 108 7.59 7.68 -5.06
CA LEU A 108 8.76 6.84 -4.79
C LEU A 108 8.48 5.35 -5.02
N LEU A 109 7.31 4.85 -4.58
CA LEU A 109 6.86 3.47 -4.84
C LEU A 109 6.72 3.20 -6.33
N LEU A 110 6.12 4.12 -7.09
CA LEU A 110 5.98 4.01 -8.54
C LEU A 110 7.35 3.93 -9.22
N LEU A 111 8.24 4.86 -8.91
CA LEU A 111 9.59 4.91 -9.48
C LEU A 111 10.43 3.70 -9.07
N HIS A 112 10.29 3.24 -7.83
CA HIS A 112 10.96 2.04 -7.36
C HIS A 112 10.47 0.80 -8.11
N THR A 113 9.15 0.64 -8.26
CA THR A 113 8.54 -0.45 -9.03
C THR A 113 9.03 -0.45 -10.47
N PHE A 114 9.12 0.73 -11.09
CA PHE A 114 9.65 0.88 -12.45
C PHE A 114 11.12 0.42 -12.57
N ASN A 115 11.95 0.77 -11.59
CA ASN A 115 13.37 0.41 -11.58
C ASN A 115 13.58 -1.04 -11.12
N ALA A 116 12.81 -1.53 -10.16
CA ALA A 116 12.90 -2.87 -9.59
C ALA A 116 12.07 -3.93 -10.35
N ARG A 117 11.59 -3.66 -11.56
CA ARG A 117 10.67 -4.55 -12.29
C ARG A 117 11.19 -5.97 -12.49
N HIS A 118 12.52 -6.16 -12.52
CA HIS A 118 13.14 -7.49 -12.62
C HIS A 118 13.04 -8.30 -11.33
N SER A 119 12.96 -7.63 -10.17
CA SER A 119 12.76 -8.23 -8.85
C SER A 119 11.28 -8.40 -8.50
N LEU A 120 10.37 -7.81 -9.30
CA LEU A 120 8.92 -7.78 -9.13
C LEU A 120 8.20 -8.54 -10.25
N PRO A 121 8.39 -9.87 -10.38
CA PRO A 121 7.63 -10.64 -11.36
C PRO A 121 6.14 -10.55 -11.06
N LEU A 122 5.31 -10.54 -12.10
CA LEU A 122 3.86 -10.36 -12.02
C LEU A 122 3.21 -11.30 -11.00
N TRP A 123 3.64 -12.58 -10.96
CA TRP A 123 3.17 -13.55 -9.99
C TRP A 123 3.37 -13.11 -8.53
N ARG A 124 4.52 -12.50 -8.21
CA ARG A 124 4.81 -12.04 -6.84
C ARG A 124 3.92 -10.88 -6.43
N VAL A 125 3.71 -9.94 -7.34
CA VAL A 125 2.84 -8.77 -7.12
C VAL A 125 1.39 -9.23 -6.93
N THR A 126 0.87 -10.04 -7.86
CA THR A 126 -0.52 -10.52 -7.79
C THR A 126 -0.77 -11.42 -6.58
N LYS A 127 0.22 -12.21 -6.15
CA LYS A 127 0.16 -12.96 -4.89
C LYS A 127 0.04 -12.02 -3.68
N ALA A 128 0.80 -10.94 -3.62
CA ALA A 128 0.70 -9.95 -2.53
C ALA A 128 -0.68 -9.30 -2.51
N MET A 129 -1.27 -8.99 -3.67
CA MET A 129 -2.64 -8.47 -3.78
C MET A 129 -3.68 -9.48 -3.30
N THR A 130 -3.47 -10.77 -3.54
CA THR A 130 -4.35 -11.84 -3.03
C THR A 130 -4.32 -11.91 -1.49
N TRP A 131 -3.14 -11.82 -0.88
CA TRP A 131 -3.02 -11.74 0.58
C TRP A 131 -3.65 -10.48 1.15
N PHE A 132 -3.47 -9.35 0.47
CA PHE A 132 -4.07 -8.08 0.83
C PHE A 132 -5.60 -8.16 0.81
N LEU A 133 -6.20 -8.64 -0.29
CA LEU A 133 -7.64 -8.81 -0.40
C LEU A 133 -8.17 -9.82 0.63
N GLY A 134 -7.47 -10.93 0.85
CA GLY A 134 -7.85 -11.91 1.87
C GLY A 134 -7.87 -11.31 3.26
N GLY A 135 -6.85 -10.51 3.61
CA GLY A 135 -6.80 -9.79 4.87
C GLY A 135 -7.92 -8.78 5.02
N MET A 136 -8.18 -7.96 3.99
CA MET A 136 -9.32 -7.04 3.96
C MET A 136 -10.63 -7.78 4.20
N THR A 137 -10.83 -8.91 3.54
CA THR A 137 -12.05 -9.73 3.64
C THR A 137 -12.25 -10.22 5.07
N VAL A 138 -11.22 -10.76 5.71
CA VAL A 138 -11.29 -11.24 7.11
C VAL A 138 -11.69 -10.11 8.06
N VAL A 139 -11.05 -8.94 7.92
CA VAL A 139 -11.36 -7.77 8.75
C VAL A 139 -12.74 -7.20 8.42
N GLY A 140 -13.15 -7.23 7.15
CA GLY A 140 -14.51 -6.85 6.72
C GLY A 140 -15.59 -7.72 7.35
N TYR A 141 -15.41 -9.03 7.43
CA TYR A 141 -16.32 -9.91 8.17
C TYR A 141 -16.33 -9.62 9.67
N ALA A 142 -15.17 -9.35 10.28
CA ALA A 142 -15.14 -8.92 11.68
C ALA A 142 -15.96 -7.64 11.90
N ALA A 143 -15.89 -6.69 10.96
CA ALA A 143 -16.68 -5.47 11.00
C ALA A 143 -18.20 -5.71 10.89
N LEU A 144 -18.62 -6.72 10.12
CA LEU A 144 -20.04 -7.08 10.01
C LEU A 144 -20.54 -7.80 11.27
N ILE A 145 -19.70 -8.62 11.92
CA ILE A 145 -20.07 -9.41 13.10
C ILE A 145 -20.08 -8.55 14.37
N VAL A 146 -19.10 -7.65 14.52
CA VAL A 146 -18.93 -6.79 15.70
C VAL A 146 -18.74 -5.32 15.31
N PRO A 147 -19.77 -4.68 14.72
CA PRO A 147 -19.65 -3.36 14.11
C PRO A 147 -19.28 -2.24 15.10
N GLN A 148 -19.61 -2.39 16.37
CA GLN A 148 -19.33 -1.40 17.42
C GLN A 148 -17.93 -1.54 18.02
N ALA A 149 -17.17 -2.56 17.62
CA ALA A 149 -15.87 -2.81 18.22
C ALA A 149 -14.86 -1.70 17.85
N VAL A 150 -14.15 -1.24 18.88
CA VAL A 150 -13.08 -0.26 18.79
C VAL A 150 -11.78 -0.89 19.25
N ILE A 151 -10.78 -0.90 18.39
CA ILE A 151 -9.47 -1.48 18.67
C ILE A 151 -8.48 -0.37 18.99
N ARG A 152 -7.96 -0.37 20.22
CA ARG A 152 -6.80 0.45 20.60
C ARG A 152 -5.53 -0.24 20.18
N THR A 153 -4.84 0.31 19.21
CA THR A 153 -3.61 -0.29 18.69
C THR A 153 -2.40 0.01 19.58
N PRO A 154 -1.31 -0.76 19.51
CA PRO A 154 -0.07 -0.46 20.24
C PRO A 154 0.46 0.95 19.97
N MET A 155 0.26 1.47 18.75
CA MET A 155 0.67 2.83 18.40
C MET A 155 -0.05 3.89 19.25
N SER A 156 -1.27 3.63 19.71
CA SER A 156 -2.01 4.55 20.58
C SER A 156 -1.36 4.76 21.97
N TRP A 157 -0.50 3.84 22.41
CA TRP A 157 0.16 3.92 23.72
C TRP A 157 1.47 4.72 23.66
N ILE A 158 2.10 4.77 22.45
CA ILE A 158 3.40 5.45 22.27
C ILE A 158 3.29 6.79 21.56
N MET A 159 2.11 7.10 20.98
CA MET A 159 1.88 8.35 20.26
C MET A 159 1.87 9.54 21.26
N PRO A 160 2.67 10.60 21.00
CA PRO A 160 2.64 11.82 21.82
C PRO A 160 1.24 12.43 21.88
N SER A 161 0.82 12.87 23.08
CA SER A 161 -0.51 13.41 23.34
C SER A 161 -0.89 14.58 22.42
N GLY A 162 0.05 15.44 22.09
CA GLY A 162 -0.15 16.55 21.15
C GLY A 162 -0.51 16.12 19.73
N LEU A 163 -0.02 14.96 19.27
CA LEU A 163 -0.42 14.38 17.99
C LEU A 163 -1.69 13.53 18.12
N ALA A 164 -1.83 12.77 19.21
CA ALA A 164 -3.01 11.94 19.48
C ALA A 164 -4.29 12.74 19.68
N SER A 165 -4.20 14.03 20.06
CA SER A 165 -5.35 14.95 20.14
C SER A 165 -5.89 15.38 18.77
N ASN A 166 -5.11 15.24 17.71
CA ASN A 166 -5.56 15.48 16.34
C ASN A 166 -6.52 14.36 15.92
N GLU A 167 -7.72 14.71 15.45
CA GLU A 167 -8.76 13.75 15.07
C GLU A 167 -8.29 12.73 14.03
N LEU A 168 -7.62 13.20 12.96
CA LEU A 168 -7.09 12.33 11.92
C LEU A 168 -6.10 11.30 12.50
N VAL A 169 -5.15 11.74 13.33
CA VAL A 169 -4.16 10.85 13.96
C VAL A 169 -4.82 9.88 14.92
N ARG A 170 -5.79 10.37 15.72
CA ARG A 170 -6.56 9.53 16.63
C ARG A 170 -7.26 8.39 15.90
N ASP A 171 -7.94 8.68 14.79
CA ASP A 171 -8.64 7.69 13.98
C ASP A 171 -7.69 6.68 13.31
N MET A 172 -6.44 7.06 13.09
CA MET A 172 -5.38 6.16 12.58
C MET A 172 -4.86 5.18 13.64
N ILE A 173 -4.92 5.52 14.93
CA ILE A 173 -4.36 4.71 16.02
C ILE A 173 -5.42 4.05 16.91
N VAL A 174 -6.66 4.57 16.89
CA VAL A 174 -7.84 3.97 17.52
C VAL A 174 -8.82 3.61 16.42
N ARG A 175 -8.99 2.31 16.19
CA ARG A 175 -9.66 1.79 15.01
C ARG A 175 -11.09 1.37 15.27
N GLN A 176 -12.03 1.97 14.54
CA GLN A 176 -13.39 1.46 14.42
C GLN A 176 -13.45 0.40 13.33
N LEU A 177 -14.23 -0.67 13.55
CA LEU A 177 -14.39 -1.73 12.56
C LEU A 177 -15.39 -1.35 11.47
N ALA A 178 -16.50 -0.73 11.85
CA ALA A 178 -17.55 -0.34 10.91
C ALA A 178 -18.03 1.10 11.18
N HIS A 179 -18.58 1.69 10.15
CA HIS A 179 -19.37 2.90 10.26
C HIS A 179 -20.85 2.49 10.41
N TRP A 180 -21.33 2.48 11.65
CA TRP A 180 -22.68 2.11 12.00
C TRP A 180 -23.14 2.83 13.27
N ASN A 181 -24.32 3.39 13.22
CA ASN A 181 -24.97 4.01 14.38
C ASN A 181 -26.30 3.32 14.62
N PRO A 182 -26.43 2.52 15.69
CA PRO A 182 -27.69 1.84 16.03
C PRO A 182 -28.79 2.79 16.47
N GLU A 183 -28.44 4.01 16.88
CA GLU A 183 -29.38 5.04 17.35
C GLU A 183 -29.80 6.03 16.25
N ALA A 184 -29.40 5.74 14.99
CA ALA A 184 -29.75 6.62 13.88
C ALA A 184 -31.27 6.58 13.61
N TRP A 185 -31.83 7.73 13.28
CA TRP A 185 -33.27 7.91 12.95
C TRP A 185 -33.73 7.03 11.78
N VAL A 186 -32.83 6.65 10.91
CA VAL A 186 -33.04 5.75 9.80
C VAL A 186 -32.12 4.57 9.98
N GLU A 187 -32.66 3.35 9.85
CA GLU A 187 -31.86 2.14 9.90
C GLU A 187 -30.76 2.18 8.84
N GLN A 188 -29.53 2.16 9.29
CA GLN A 188 -28.37 2.21 8.42
C GLN A 188 -27.75 0.83 8.32
N ALA A 189 -27.48 0.37 7.09
CA ALA A 189 -26.70 -0.83 6.89
C ALA A 189 -25.29 -0.67 7.47
N VAL A 190 -24.78 -1.73 8.10
CA VAL A 190 -23.40 -1.78 8.57
C VAL A 190 -22.45 -1.64 7.38
N ARG A 191 -21.56 -0.63 7.44
CA ARG A 191 -20.55 -0.41 6.41
C ARG A 191 -19.18 -0.70 6.97
N PRO A 192 -18.49 -1.76 6.50
CA PRO A 192 -17.11 -2.01 6.91
C PRO A 192 -16.22 -0.81 6.61
N VAL A 193 -15.45 -0.39 7.59
CA VAL A 193 -14.43 0.67 7.47
C VAL A 193 -13.05 0.02 7.50
N ALA A 194 -12.86 -0.85 8.49
CA ALA A 194 -11.60 -1.56 8.67
C ALA A 194 -11.27 -2.47 7.46
N PRO A 195 -10.02 -2.53 7.04
CA PRO A 195 -8.83 -1.97 7.66
C PRO A 195 -8.45 -0.55 7.21
N PHE A 196 -9.38 0.24 6.73
CA PHE A 196 -9.16 1.63 6.30
C PHE A 196 -9.71 2.64 7.29
N LEU A 197 -9.61 3.93 6.95
CA LEU A 197 -10.21 5.03 7.73
C LEU A 197 -11.66 5.30 7.33
N TYR A 198 -12.03 5.03 6.08
CA TYR A 198 -13.34 5.38 5.53
C TYR A 198 -13.93 4.21 4.76
N ALA A 199 -15.25 4.01 4.86
CA ALA A 199 -15.99 2.98 4.15
C ALA A 199 -15.82 3.08 2.61
N ASN A 200 -15.78 4.30 2.07
CA ASN A 200 -15.59 4.51 0.63
C ASN A 200 -14.23 3.99 0.13
N THR A 201 -13.21 4.01 1.00
CA THR A 201 -11.88 3.49 0.65
C THR A 201 -11.93 1.99 0.42
N TRP A 202 -12.80 1.28 1.14
CA TRP A 202 -13.00 -0.16 0.99
C TRP A 202 -13.39 -0.53 -0.45
N GLY A 203 -14.48 0.08 -0.96
CA GLY A 203 -14.94 -0.16 -2.33
C GLY A 203 -13.94 0.26 -3.40
N ASN A 204 -13.28 1.42 -3.22
CA ASN A 204 -12.26 1.91 -4.16
C ASN A 204 -11.06 0.96 -4.23
N VAL A 205 -10.54 0.51 -3.09
CA VAL A 205 -9.41 -0.42 -3.05
C VAL A 205 -9.82 -1.78 -3.61
N TYR A 206 -11.01 -2.27 -3.25
CA TYR A 206 -11.54 -3.52 -3.78
C TYR A 206 -11.59 -3.52 -5.30
N SER A 207 -12.13 -2.47 -5.92
CA SER A 207 -12.25 -2.35 -7.38
C SER A 207 -10.89 -2.35 -8.09
N LEU A 208 -9.83 -1.82 -7.45
CA LEU A 208 -8.48 -1.80 -8.01
C LEU A 208 -7.72 -3.12 -7.78
N VAL A 209 -7.97 -3.79 -6.67
CA VAL A 209 -7.23 -5.00 -6.28
C VAL A 209 -7.84 -6.26 -6.92
N LEU A 210 -9.17 -6.32 -7.04
CA LEU A 210 -9.87 -7.49 -7.58
C LEU A 210 -9.36 -7.93 -8.96
N PRO A 211 -9.15 -7.05 -9.96
CA PRO A 211 -8.60 -7.46 -11.25
C PRO A 211 -7.22 -8.12 -11.15
N LEU A 212 -6.38 -7.65 -10.22
CA LEU A 212 -5.04 -8.23 -9.98
C LEU A 212 -5.14 -9.62 -9.33
N VAL A 213 -6.12 -9.81 -8.45
CA VAL A 213 -6.39 -11.12 -7.83
C VAL A 213 -6.96 -12.10 -8.85
N LEU A 214 -7.86 -11.65 -9.74
CA LEU A 214 -8.35 -12.46 -10.85
C LEU A 214 -7.23 -12.84 -11.81
N LEU A 215 -6.30 -11.92 -12.08
CA LEU A 215 -5.09 -12.21 -12.84
C LEU A 215 -4.22 -13.26 -12.12
N HIS A 216 -4.10 -13.19 -10.79
CA HIS A 216 -3.40 -14.22 -10.01
C HIS A 216 -4.06 -15.58 -10.15
N LEU A 217 -5.39 -15.63 -10.09
CA LEU A 217 -6.17 -16.85 -10.31
C LEU A 217 -5.90 -17.43 -11.71
N TRP A 218 -5.91 -16.57 -12.72
CA TRP A 218 -5.65 -17.00 -14.11
C TRP A 218 -4.23 -17.54 -14.29
N LEU A 219 -3.21 -16.84 -13.77
CA LEU A 219 -1.81 -17.27 -13.81
C LEU A 219 -1.58 -18.58 -13.05
N GLY A 220 -2.31 -18.80 -11.97
CA GLY A 220 -2.20 -19.96 -11.08
C GLY A 220 -3.23 -21.06 -11.34
N TRP A 221 -3.99 -21.02 -12.45
CA TRP A 221 -5.14 -21.90 -12.69
C TRP A 221 -4.82 -23.39 -12.56
N HIS A 222 -3.65 -23.80 -13.00
CA HIS A 222 -3.19 -25.20 -12.92
C HIS A 222 -2.47 -25.55 -11.62
N THR A 223 -2.40 -24.63 -10.64
CA THR A 223 -1.76 -24.87 -9.35
C THR A 223 -2.78 -25.13 -8.25
N ARG A 224 -2.34 -25.73 -7.13
CA ARG A 224 -3.19 -25.92 -5.94
C ARG A 224 -3.64 -24.58 -5.31
N HIS A 225 -2.92 -23.51 -5.56
CA HIS A 225 -3.23 -22.17 -5.03
C HIS A 225 -4.50 -21.56 -5.59
N ARG A 226 -5.03 -22.06 -6.73
CA ARG A 226 -6.29 -21.58 -7.32
C ARG A 226 -7.46 -21.60 -6.33
N TRP A 227 -7.56 -22.66 -5.52
CA TRP A 227 -8.67 -22.80 -4.58
C TRP A 227 -8.65 -21.73 -3.49
N VAL A 228 -7.46 -21.41 -2.96
CA VAL A 228 -7.32 -20.32 -1.98
C VAL A 228 -7.73 -18.98 -2.63
N THR A 229 -7.31 -18.72 -3.85
CA THR A 229 -7.67 -17.49 -4.55
C THR A 229 -9.17 -17.43 -4.86
N ILE A 230 -9.79 -18.53 -5.26
CA ILE A 230 -11.25 -18.63 -5.46
C ILE A 230 -12.00 -18.32 -4.17
N VAL A 231 -11.58 -18.93 -3.05
CA VAL A 231 -12.20 -18.67 -1.73
C VAL A 231 -12.09 -17.19 -1.38
N VAL A 232 -10.92 -16.58 -1.56
CA VAL A 232 -10.72 -15.14 -1.30
C VAL A 232 -11.65 -14.28 -2.18
N VAL A 233 -11.75 -14.56 -3.47
CA VAL A 233 -12.60 -13.80 -4.39
C VAL A 233 -14.07 -13.94 -4.01
N VAL A 234 -14.56 -15.17 -3.81
CA VAL A 234 -15.97 -15.41 -3.50
C VAL A 234 -16.34 -14.83 -2.14
N SER A 235 -15.51 -15.04 -1.10
CA SER A 235 -15.79 -14.52 0.23
C SER A 235 -15.70 -12.99 0.30
N SER A 236 -14.92 -12.35 -0.58
CA SER A 236 -14.78 -10.87 -0.57
C SER A 236 -16.02 -10.12 -1.08
N ILE A 237 -16.97 -10.80 -1.70
CA ILE A 237 -18.20 -10.19 -2.25
C ILE A 237 -19.10 -9.66 -1.14
N VAL A 238 -19.17 -10.35 0.01
CA VAL A 238 -20.12 -9.99 1.09
C VAL A 238 -19.72 -8.70 1.80
N PRO A 239 -18.46 -8.47 2.23
CA PRO A 239 -18.07 -7.24 2.89
C PRO A 239 -17.79 -6.08 1.92
N ALA A 240 -17.78 -6.32 0.58
CA ALA A 240 -17.57 -5.30 -0.43
C ALA A 240 -18.85 -4.52 -0.71
#